data_7207ba21a45968f11bed5e446b81feba
#
_entry.id   7207ba21a45968f11bed5e446b81feba
#
_cell.length_a   1.000
_cell.length_b   1.000
_cell.length_c   1.000
_cell.angle_alpha   90.00
_cell.angle_beta   90.00
_cell.angle_gamma   90.00
#
_symmetry.space_group_name_H-M   'P 1'
#
loop_
_entity.id
_entity.type
_entity.pdbx_description
1 polymer ?
#
loop_
_entity_poly.entity_id
_entity_poly.type
_entity_poly.pdbx_seq_one_letter_code
_entity_poly.pdbx_strand_id
1 'polypeptide(L)'
;MQRALVSAGQNAELRMAERGPAVDFLSSTMMSGVDPTIATDPLVAAAGRAVTPELNQVLNVMAEQMKVPPKDRVQPSGSGSIFELTPEAYERIEFEQKETPVPRAPEGKKLPLNNRGAALVDMSDRISDVLAERAKPYIGNNVQFFYHTGPLIEKAVALGIPEDEARKQLKMFALNYAATSPRTQTEPNLKNASLVSAKQKAGIDVREIVGPGGEGINEKGYPMIINEGGLHLKLIGDAAGDGIDFNVNPKPATFAENVNGNLAGVTVDTHAIRAVLDAMNEIEPGSIPIEFIGGKTAAITKQNQAKYLADPSSFNAANMVKDTLGSQKIDGVSMQTEYAIFSDIYKMVAEKIGVQPAEAQSLSWFANGNKTGLGSAPKTIVELIEDRIDVTAQLLGQTKDEVFKKFMQGSVPLLSIGGGMALMETGTMQDSEAN
;
A
#
# COMPACT_ATOMS: atom_id res chain seq x y z
N MET A 1 11.38 11.73 33.28
CA MET A 1 11.37 12.18 31.89
C MET A 1 12.77 12.42 31.31
N GLN A 2 13.66 13.19 31.96
CA GLN A 2 15.01 13.44 31.46
C GLN A 2 15.90 12.17 31.26
N ARG A 3 15.79 11.16 32.13
CA ARG A 3 16.56 9.91 31.98
C ARG A 3 16.18 9.06 30.76
N ALA A 4 14.93 9.14 30.30
CA ALA A 4 14.47 8.41 29.11
C ALA A 4 14.97 9.05 27.80
N LEU A 5 15.10 10.38 27.77
CA LEU A 5 15.63 11.10 26.61
C LEU A 5 17.15 10.90 26.42
N VAL A 6 17.90 10.81 27.54
CA VAL A 6 19.35 10.53 27.49
C VAL A 6 19.63 9.11 26.99
N SER A 7 18.82 8.11 27.40
CA SER A 7 18.96 6.73 26.91
C SER A 7 18.63 6.59 25.42
N ALA A 8 17.63 7.34 24.91
CA ALA A 8 17.30 7.33 23.48
C ALA A 8 18.38 8.01 22.62
N GLY A 9 18.98 9.10 23.11
CA GLY A 9 20.09 9.77 22.44
C GLY A 9 21.35 8.91 22.36
N GLN A 10 21.73 8.25 23.45
CA GLN A 10 22.89 7.36 23.46
C GLN A 10 22.75 6.14 22.56
N ASN A 11 21.54 5.58 22.46
CA ASN A 11 21.28 4.48 21.51
C ASN A 11 21.30 4.93 20.05
N ALA A 12 20.92 6.17 19.75
CA ALA A 12 21.02 6.74 18.41
C ALA A 12 22.49 7.02 18.02
N GLU A 13 23.29 7.53 18.95
CA GLU A 13 24.73 7.76 18.73
C GLU A 13 25.53 6.46 18.58
N LEU A 14 25.21 5.41 19.37
CA LEU A 14 25.82 4.09 19.20
C LEU A 14 25.51 3.47 17.84
N ARG A 15 24.26 3.60 17.36
CA ARG A 15 23.87 3.11 16.03
C ARG A 15 24.47 3.93 14.89
N MET A 16 24.71 5.23 15.08
CA MET A 16 25.44 6.07 14.14
C MET A 16 26.95 5.74 14.14
N ALA A 17 27.54 5.47 15.30
CA ALA A 17 28.97 5.09 15.39
C ALA A 17 29.25 3.74 14.72
N GLU A 18 28.32 2.78 14.77
CA GLU A 18 28.45 1.49 14.07
C GLU A 18 28.29 1.62 12.55
N ARG A 19 27.64 2.69 12.05
CA ARG A 19 27.46 2.98 10.61
C ARG A 19 28.45 4.01 10.05
N GLY A 20 29.19 4.69 10.90
CA GLY A 20 30.10 5.79 10.53
C GLY A 20 31.11 5.43 9.43
N PRO A 21 31.83 4.30 9.50
CA PRO A 21 32.83 3.95 8.49
C PRO A 21 32.27 3.73 7.09
N ALA A 22 31.04 3.21 6.97
CA ALA A 22 30.43 2.95 5.68
C ALA A 22 29.94 4.23 4.97
N VAL A 23 29.41 5.19 5.73
CA VAL A 23 28.93 6.47 5.20
C VAL A 23 30.09 7.35 4.75
N ASP A 24 31.13 7.43 5.55
CA ASP A 24 32.34 8.18 5.19
C ASP A 24 33.10 7.54 4.02
N PHE A 25 33.10 6.21 3.94
CA PHE A 25 33.66 5.47 2.81
C PHE A 25 32.91 5.80 1.51
N LEU A 26 31.56 5.78 1.50
CA LEU A 26 30.76 6.11 0.33
C LEU A 26 30.97 7.57 -0.12
N SER A 27 31.04 8.51 0.81
CA SER A 27 31.32 9.93 0.51
C SER A 27 32.69 10.13 -0.11
N SER A 28 33.73 9.47 0.40
CA SER A 28 35.10 9.54 -0.14
C SER A 28 35.23 8.80 -1.46
N THR A 29 34.46 7.73 -1.67
CA THR A 29 34.49 6.89 -2.86
C THR A 29 33.80 7.54 -4.04
N MET A 30 32.73 8.34 -3.81
CA MET A 30 32.07 9.13 -4.87
C MET A 30 32.99 10.18 -5.50
N MET A 31 34.00 10.63 -4.79
CA MET A 31 35.00 11.59 -5.29
C MET A 31 36.14 10.95 -6.04
N SER A 32 36.32 9.63 -6.02
CA SER A 32 37.49 8.91 -6.52
C SER A 32 37.25 7.97 -7.72
N GLY A 33 36.07 7.92 -8.30
CA GLY A 33 35.79 7.14 -9.50
C GLY A 33 35.84 5.61 -9.30
N VAL A 34 35.36 5.12 -8.18
CA VAL A 34 35.43 3.71 -7.78
C VAL A 34 34.36 2.84 -8.44
N ASP A 35 34.76 1.60 -8.66
CA ASP A 35 34.11 0.42 -9.21
C ASP A 35 32.61 0.29 -8.87
N PRO A 36 31.72 0.23 -9.86
CA PRO A 36 30.28 0.10 -9.66
C PRO A 36 29.82 -1.23 -9.04
N THR A 37 30.72 -2.16 -8.75
CA THR A 37 30.39 -3.44 -8.09
C THR A 37 30.19 -3.33 -6.57
N ILE A 38 30.43 -2.18 -5.94
CA ILE A 38 30.22 -1.95 -4.51
C ILE A 38 28.88 -1.23 -4.29
N ALA A 39 27.80 -1.69 -4.84
CA ALA A 39 26.47 -1.23 -4.48
C ALA A 39 26.00 -1.94 -3.20
N THR A 40 26.38 -1.45 -2.06
CA THR A 40 26.08 -2.08 -0.77
C THR A 40 24.87 -1.51 -0.04
N ASP A 41 24.31 -0.38 -0.50
CA ASP A 41 23.13 0.22 0.12
C ASP A 41 21.95 0.18 -0.86
N PRO A 42 20.90 -0.63 -0.58
CA PRO A 42 19.73 -0.74 -1.46
C PRO A 42 18.91 0.56 -1.56
N LEU A 43 19.11 1.55 -0.69
CA LEU A 43 18.48 2.86 -0.78
C LEU A 43 19.15 3.75 -1.82
N VAL A 44 20.37 3.44 -2.22
CA VAL A 44 21.14 4.14 -3.25
C VAL A 44 21.19 3.28 -4.51
N ALA A 45 20.16 3.29 -5.31
CA ALA A 45 20.16 2.58 -6.57
C ALA A 45 21.07 3.30 -7.59
N ALA A 46 22.12 2.64 -8.05
CA ALA A 46 23.03 3.12 -9.10
C ALA A 46 23.71 4.48 -8.80
N ALA A 47 24.48 4.56 -7.73
CA ALA A 47 25.34 5.71 -7.43
C ALA A 47 26.13 6.17 -8.67
N GLY A 48 26.01 7.46 -9.01
CA GLY A 48 26.76 8.11 -10.07
C GLY A 48 25.98 8.52 -11.33
N ARG A 49 24.66 8.31 -11.41
CA ARG A 49 23.86 8.90 -12.48
C ARG A 49 23.46 10.32 -12.09
N ALA A 50 23.75 11.28 -12.94
CA ALA A 50 23.28 12.65 -12.74
C ALA A 50 21.76 12.73 -12.87
N VAL A 51 21.13 13.56 -12.04
CA VAL A 51 19.72 13.93 -12.22
C VAL A 51 19.54 14.51 -13.59
N THR A 52 18.68 13.92 -14.41
CA THR A 52 18.45 14.43 -15.77
C THR A 52 17.77 15.81 -15.68
N PRO A 53 18.01 16.73 -16.64
CA PRO A 53 17.31 18.01 -16.68
C PRO A 53 15.80 17.84 -16.65
N GLU A 54 15.29 16.78 -17.27
CA GLU A 54 13.87 16.43 -17.29
C GLU A 54 13.34 16.05 -15.90
N LEU A 55 14.03 15.18 -15.16
CA LEU A 55 13.64 14.85 -13.79
C LEU A 55 13.67 16.08 -12.90
N ASN A 56 14.67 16.95 -13.04
CA ASN A 56 14.72 18.23 -12.32
C ASN A 56 13.51 19.11 -12.64
N GLN A 57 13.12 19.23 -13.90
CA GLN A 57 11.93 19.98 -14.28
C GLN A 57 10.68 19.43 -13.59
N VAL A 58 10.48 18.11 -13.60
CA VAL A 58 9.33 17.47 -12.95
C VAL A 58 9.35 17.70 -11.44
N LEU A 59 10.51 17.54 -10.79
CA LEU A 59 10.64 17.78 -9.35
C LEU A 59 10.32 19.23 -8.96
N ASN A 60 10.73 20.20 -9.78
CA ASN A 60 10.38 21.60 -9.57
C ASN A 60 8.88 21.84 -9.71
N VAL A 61 8.23 21.26 -10.74
CA VAL A 61 6.77 21.34 -10.92
C VAL A 61 6.05 20.69 -9.73
N MET A 62 6.52 19.54 -9.24
CA MET A 62 5.98 18.92 -8.03
C MET A 62 6.09 19.84 -6.82
N ALA A 63 7.25 20.44 -6.60
CA ALA A 63 7.49 21.36 -5.49
C ALA A 63 6.56 22.58 -5.55
N GLU A 64 6.34 23.16 -6.74
CA GLU A 64 5.38 24.25 -6.91
C GLU A 64 3.94 23.80 -6.65
N GLN A 65 3.53 22.61 -7.14
CA GLN A 65 2.20 22.08 -6.89
C GLN A 65 1.94 21.79 -5.40
N MET A 66 2.97 21.43 -4.63
CA MET A 66 2.84 21.25 -3.18
C MET A 66 2.52 22.54 -2.43
N LYS A 67 2.87 23.70 -2.98
CA LYS A 67 2.51 25.03 -2.43
C LYS A 67 1.06 25.41 -2.73
N VAL A 68 0.44 24.78 -3.71
CA VAL A 68 -0.96 25.03 -4.09
C VAL A 68 -1.88 24.26 -3.15
N PRO A 69 -2.90 24.91 -2.54
CA PRO A 69 -3.89 24.22 -1.73
C PRO A 69 -4.55 23.06 -2.51
N PRO A 70 -4.81 21.91 -1.89
CA PRO A 70 -5.34 20.73 -2.60
C PRO A 70 -6.57 21.01 -3.46
N LYS A 71 -7.48 21.88 -3.01
CA LYS A 71 -8.71 22.27 -3.75
C LYS A 71 -8.44 23.06 -5.03
N ASP A 72 -7.29 23.70 -5.13
CA ASP A 72 -6.91 24.59 -6.24
C ASP A 72 -5.90 23.91 -7.20
N ARG A 73 -5.50 22.67 -6.91
CA ARG A 73 -4.60 21.89 -7.78
C ARG A 73 -5.31 21.45 -9.04
N VAL A 74 -4.51 21.19 -10.08
CA VAL A 74 -5.00 20.69 -11.36
C VAL A 74 -5.77 19.38 -11.17
N GLN A 75 -6.92 19.28 -11.82
CA GLN A 75 -7.77 18.09 -11.84
C GLN A 75 -7.54 17.30 -13.14
N PRO A 76 -7.83 15.99 -13.19
CA PRO A 76 -7.88 15.27 -14.44
C PRO A 76 -8.83 15.97 -15.43
N SER A 77 -8.41 16.09 -16.68
CA SER A 77 -9.17 16.81 -17.72
C SER A 77 -10.46 16.08 -18.11
N GLY A 78 -10.56 14.80 -17.78
CA GLY A 78 -11.64 13.92 -18.28
C GLY A 78 -11.53 13.61 -19.78
N SER A 79 -10.42 13.98 -20.43
CA SER A 79 -10.12 13.58 -21.79
C SER A 79 -10.01 12.06 -21.86
N GLY A 80 -10.46 11.45 -22.98
CA GLY A 80 -10.58 10.00 -23.13
C GLY A 80 -9.41 9.18 -22.61
N SER A 81 -9.68 7.95 -22.18
CA SER A 81 -8.68 7.02 -21.66
C SER A 81 -7.61 6.68 -22.70
N ILE A 82 -6.36 6.57 -22.27
CA ILE A 82 -5.27 6.01 -23.07
C ILE A 82 -5.17 4.48 -22.93
N PHE A 83 -5.96 3.90 -22.03
CA PHE A 83 -6.05 2.47 -21.80
C PHE A 83 -7.39 1.93 -22.32
N GLU A 84 -7.37 0.69 -22.76
CA GLU A 84 -8.60 -0.09 -22.91
C GLU A 84 -8.94 -0.68 -21.53
N LEU A 85 -10.11 -0.32 -20.98
CA LEU A 85 -10.54 -0.68 -19.62
C LEU A 85 -11.78 -1.58 -19.68
N THR A 86 -11.72 -2.63 -20.51
CA THR A 86 -12.74 -3.68 -20.56
C THR A 86 -12.30 -4.91 -19.75
N PRO A 87 -13.24 -5.76 -19.30
CA PRO A 87 -12.88 -7.01 -18.63
C PRO A 87 -11.85 -7.83 -19.42
N GLU A 88 -12.03 -7.94 -20.72
CA GLU A 88 -11.14 -8.68 -21.61
C GLU A 88 -9.73 -8.04 -21.69
N ALA A 89 -9.65 -6.71 -21.64
CA ALA A 89 -8.38 -6.01 -21.64
C ALA A 89 -7.61 -6.21 -20.33
N TYR A 90 -8.31 -6.25 -19.21
CA TYR A 90 -7.67 -6.52 -17.91
C TYR A 90 -7.06 -7.93 -17.83
N GLU A 91 -7.65 -8.91 -18.54
CA GLU A 91 -7.23 -10.32 -18.49
C GLU A 91 -6.27 -10.71 -19.62
N ARG A 92 -6.00 -9.83 -20.61
CA ARG A 92 -5.20 -10.15 -21.80
C ARG A 92 -3.74 -10.49 -21.51
N ILE A 93 -3.19 -9.85 -20.47
CA ILE A 93 -1.81 -10.09 -20.04
C ILE A 93 -1.82 -11.13 -18.90
N GLU A 94 -1.23 -12.27 -19.19
CA GLU A 94 -1.06 -13.31 -18.17
C GLU A 94 0.09 -12.95 -17.21
N PHE A 95 -0.19 -13.07 -15.92
CA PHE A 95 0.81 -12.95 -14.86
C PHE A 95 0.97 -14.31 -14.17
N GLU A 96 2.21 -14.58 -13.73
CA GLU A 96 2.47 -15.78 -12.93
C GLU A 96 1.73 -15.69 -11.61
N GLN A 97 0.82 -16.65 -11.38
CA GLN A 97 0.06 -16.74 -10.14
C GLN A 97 0.82 -17.63 -9.14
N LYS A 98 1.38 -17.02 -8.11
CA LYS A 98 2.08 -17.73 -7.03
C LYS A 98 1.28 -17.60 -5.74
N GLU A 99 0.98 -18.72 -5.11
CA GLU A 99 0.47 -18.66 -3.75
C GLU A 99 1.48 -17.90 -2.88
N THR A 100 1.01 -16.83 -2.26
CA THR A 100 1.80 -16.17 -1.21
C THR A 100 1.98 -17.21 -0.10
N PRO A 101 3.21 -17.45 0.37
CA PRO A 101 3.46 -18.39 1.44
C PRO A 101 2.78 -17.90 2.73
N VAL A 102 1.52 -18.27 2.88
CA VAL A 102 0.83 -18.06 4.16
C VAL A 102 1.54 -18.93 5.17
N PRO A 103 1.95 -18.40 6.34
CA PRO A 103 2.59 -19.22 7.36
C PRO A 103 1.68 -20.39 7.72
N ARG A 104 1.99 -21.56 7.19
CA ARG A 104 1.30 -22.81 7.58
C ARG A 104 2.05 -23.39 8.77
N ALA A 105 1.30 -24.04 9.67
CA ALA A 105 1.94 -24.84 10.70
C ALA A 105 2.88 -25.86 10.03
N PRO A 106 4.04 -26.14 10.61
CA PRO A 106 4.87 -27.27 10.18
C PRO A 106 4.00 -28.53 10.04
N GLU A 107 4.29 -29.35 9.02
CA GLU A 107 3.50 -30.54 8.71
C GLU A 107 3.25 -31.38 9.96
N GLY A 108 1.98 -31.68 10.24
CA GLY A 108 1.55 -32.43 11.44
C GLY A 108 1.35 -31.62 12.72
N LYS A 109 1.65 -30.29 12.73
CA LYS A 109 1.34 -29.41 13.87
C LYS A 109 0.15 -28.52 13.57
N LYS A 110 -0.78 -28.37 14.51
CA LYS A 110 -1.83 -27.35 14.42
C LYS A 110 -1.20 -25.99 14.72
N LEU A 111 -1.59 -24.95 13.96
CA LEU A 111 -1.27 -23.57 14.31
C LEU A 111 -1.77 -23.30 15.73
N PRO A 112 -0.93 -22.84 16.67
CA PRO A 112 -1.40 -22.43 17.97
C PRO A 112 -2.29 -21.20 17.77
N LEU A 113 -3.59 -21.35 17.90
CA LEU A 113 -4.56 -20.28 17.81
C LEU A 113 -4.74 -19.67 19.19
N ASN A 114 -4.70 -18.33 19.28
CA ASN A 114 -5.28 -17.64 20.41
C ASN A 114 -6.81 -17.70 20.35
N ASN A 115 -7.51 -17.30 21.41
CA ASN A 115 -8.97 -17.37 21.46
C ASN A 115 -9.65 -16.66 20.29
N ARG A 116 -9.12 -15.52 19.84
CA ARG A 116 -9.69 -14.76 18.72
C ARG A 116 -9.43 -15.42 17.37
N GLY A 117 -8.28 -16.05 17.16
CA GLY A 117 -8.01 -16.83 15.97
C GLY A 117 -8.89 -18.08 15.89
N ALA A 118 -9.09 -18.76 17.03
CA ALA A 118 -9.98 -19.91 17.11
C ALA A 118 -11.44 -19.55 16.76
N ALA A 119 -11.96 -18.44 17.27
CA ALA A 119 -13.31 -17.96 16.95
C ALA A 119 -13.48 -17.62 15.45
N LEU A 120 -12.48 -17.03 14.82
CA LEU A 120 -12.50 -16.77 13.37
C LEU A 120 -12.52 -18.08 12.56
N VAL A 121 -11.70 -19.05 12.92
CA VAL A 121 -11.64 -20.36 12.21
C VAL A 121 -12.97 -21.09 12.36
N ASP A 122 -13.57 -21.11 13.54
CA ASP A 122 -14.85 -21.77 13.81
C ASP A 122 -16.01 -21.20 12.97
N MET A 123 -15.96 -19.91 12.66
CA MET A 123 -16.99 -19.24 11.88
C MET A 123 -16.60 -18.98 10.41
N SER A 124 -15.42 -19.38 9.97
CA SER A 124 -14.84 -18.97 8.67
C SER A 124 -15.73 -19.31 7.47
N ASP A 125 -16.35 -20.48 7.45
CA ASP A 125 -17.24 -20.90 6.36
C ASP A 125 -18.50 -20.02 6.30
N ARG A 126 -19.16 -19.79 7.44
CA ARG A 126 -20.34 -18.92 7.52
C ARG A 126 -20.02 -17.47 7.18
N ILE A 127 -18.87 -16.97 7.63
CA ILE A 127 -18.38 -15.62 7.29
C ILE A 127 -18.17 -15.51 5.77
N SER A 128 -17.51 -16.50 5.17
CA SER A 128 -17.28 -16.52 3.72
C SER A 128 -18.58 -16.59 2.91
N ASP A 129 -19.62 -17.28 3.40
CA ASP A 129 -20.95 -17.26 2.78
C ASP A 129 -21.54 -15.86 2.75
N VAL A 130 -21.55 -15.16 3.88
CA VAL A 130 -22.08 -13.79 3.97
C VAL A 130 -21.31 -12.84 3.05
N LEU A 131 -19.98 -12.90 3.05
CA LEU A 131 -19.15 -12.05 2.19
C LEU A 131 -19.33 -12.38 0.70
N ALA A 132 -19.47 -13.66 0.35
CA ALA A 132 -19.75 -14.12 -1.02
C ALA A 132 -21.09 -13.60 -1.52
N GLU A 133 -22.15 -13.73 -0.73
CA GLU A 133 -23.49 -13.19 -1.09
C GLU A 133 -23.49 -11.67 -1.29
N ARG A 134 -22.75 -10.94 -0.44
CA ARG A 134 -22.59 -9.50 -0.58
C ARG A 134 -21.80 -9.09 -1.83
N ALA A 135 -20.80 -9.90 -2.21
CA ALA A 135 -19.89 -9.62 -3.34
C ALA A 135 -20.52 -9.98 -4.71
N LYS A 136 -21.33 -11.05 -4.79
CA LYS A 136 -21.93 -11.56 -6.04
C LYS A 136 -22.55 -10.50 -6.96
N PRO A 137 -23.34 -9.52 -6.46
CA PRO A 137 -23.97 -8.51 -7.32
C PRO A 137 -22.97 -7.61 -8.05
N TYR A 138 -21.73 -7.63 -7.66
CA TYR A 138 -20.67 -6.75 -8.17
C TYR A 138 -19.67 -7.45 -9.07
N ILE A 139 -19.81 -8.76 -9.30
CA ILE A 139 -18.99 -9.52 -10.25
C ILE A 139 -19.13 -8.89 -11.64
N GLY A 140 -18.02 -8.71 -12.33
CA GLY A 140 -17.96 -7.99 -13.61
C GLY A 140 -17.96 -6.46 -13.48
N ASN A 141 -18.12 -5.92 -12.26
CA ASN A 141 -17.95 -4.49 -12.03
C ASN A 141 -16.46 -4.11 -12.06
N ASN A 142 -16.18 -2.88 -12.45
CA ASN A 142 -14.81 -2.36 -12.56
C ASN A 142 -13.93 -2.59 -11.30
N VAL A 143 -14.55 -2.57 -10.12
CA VAL A 143 -13.85 -2.81 -8.85
C VAL A 143 -13.27 -4.23 -8.73
N GLN A 144 -13.83 -5.22 -9.42
CA GLN A 144 -13.23 -6.56 -9.49
C GLN A 144 -11.79 -6.48 -10.00
N PHE A 145 -11.56 -5.62 -10.98
CA PHE A 145 -10.29 -5.46 -11.66
C PHE A 145 -9.33 -4.48 -10.97
N PHE A 146 -9.55 -4.18 -9.68
CA PHE A 146 -8.74 -3.20 -8.94
C PHE A 146 -7.22 -3.44 -9.05
N TYR A 147 -6.79 -4.69 -8.96
CA TYR A 147 -5.39 -5.09 -9.03
C TYR A 147 -4.89 -5.48 -10.43
N HIS A 148 -5.75 -5.46 -11.45
CA HIS A 148 -5.37 -5.87 -12.79
C HIS A 148 -4.59 -4.78 -13.51
N THR A 149 -3.31 -4.96 -13.64
CA THR A 149 -2.37 -3.99 -14.24
C THR A 149 -1.96 -4.36 -15.67
N GLY A 150 -2.57 -5.38 -16.27
CA GLY A 150 -2.36 -5.80 -17.66
C GLY A 150 -2.38 -4.65 -18.67
N PRO A 151 -3.39 -3.75 -18.63
CA PRO A 151 -3.47 -2.61 -19.54
C PRO A 151 -2.24 -1.68 -19.51
N LEU A 152 -1.53 -1.59 -18.37
CA LEU A 152 -0.28 -0.82 -18.28
C LEU A 152 0.82 -1.48 -19.12
N ILE A 153 0.94 -2.79 -19.08
CA ILE A 153 1.93 -3.53 -19.87
C ILE A 153 1.60 -3.45 -21.36
N GLU A 154 0.35 -3.70 -21.76
CA GLU A 154 -0.08 -3.59 -23.15
C GLU A 154 0.22 -2.21 -23.73
N LYS A 155 -0.15 -1.16 -23.02
CA LYS A 155 0.10 0.22 -23.46
C LYS A 155 1.58 0.52 -23.57
N ALA A 156 2.40 0.03 -22.63
CA ALA A 156 3.85 0.19 -22.66
C ALA A 156 4.46 -0.47 -23.92
N VAL A 157 4.03 -1.69 -24.22
CA VAL A 157 4.45 -2.42 -25.42
C VAL A 157 4.02 -1.69 -26.71
N ALA A 158 2.77 -1.21 -26.75
CA ALA A 158 2.26 -0.42 -27.87
C ALA A 158 3.07 0.88 -28.11
N LEU A 159 3.67 1.44 -27.07
CA LEU A 159 4.56 2.61 -27.17
C LEU A 159 6.04 2.24 -27.40
N GLY A 160 6.33 0.96 -27.67
CA GLY A 160 7.67 0.47 -28.05
C GLY A 160 8.59 0.21 -26.85
N ILE A 161 8.05 -0.01 -25.66
CA ILE A 161 8.81 -0.51 -24.51
C ILE A 161 8.79 -2.05 -24.58
N PRO A 162 9.94 -2.75 -24.53
CA PRO A 162 9.96 -4.20 -24.45
C PRO A 162 9.14 -4.71 -23.24
N GLU A 163 8.41 -5.80 -23.42
CA GLU A 163 7.50 -6.32 -22.38
C GLU A 163 8.23 -6.67 -21.09
N ASP A 164 9.40 -7.28 -21.18
CA ASP A 164 10.22 -7.60 -20.01
C ASP A 164 10.67 -6.36 -19.22
N GLU A 165 11.02 -5.29 -19.91
CA GLU A 165 11.33 -4.00 -19.27
C GLU A 165 10.08 -3.38 -18.64
N ALA A 166 8.93 -3.42 -19.32
CA ALA A 166 7.66 -2.94 -18.78
C ALA A 166 7.27 -3.70 -17.51
N ARG A 167 7.37 -5.02 -17.51
CA ARG A 167 7.12 -5.88 -16.33
C ARG A 167 8.10 -5.58 -15.19
N LYS A 168 9.37 -5.38 -15.48
CA LYS A 168 10.37 -5.01 -14.49
C LYS A 168 10.07 -3.65 -13.84
N GLN A 169 9.68 -2.67 -14.62
CA GLN A 169 9.31 -1.34 -14.10
C GLN A 169 8.01 -1.40 -13.28
N LEU A 170 7.01 -2.16 -13.74
CA LEU A 170 5.79 -2.39 -12.97
C LEU A 170 6.10 -3.04 -11.61
N LYS A 171 6.94 -4.08 -11.59
CA LYS A 171 7.36 -4.73 -10.34
C LYS A 171 8.05 -3.76 -9.38
N MET A 172 8.98 -2.95 -9.87
CA MET A 172 9.66 -1.95 -9.05
C MET A 172 8.68 -0.90 -8.51
N PHE A 173 7.76 -0.43 -9.35
CA PHE A 173 6.70 0.48 -8.93
C PHE A 173 5.78 -0.17 -7.87
N ALA A 174 5.34 -1.41 -8.08
CA ALA A 174 4.50 -2.16 -7.15
C ALA A 174 5.15 -2.32 -5.77
N LEU A 175 6.44 -2.65 -5.74
CA LEU A 175 7.21 -2.73 -4.49
C LEU A 175 7.28 -1.37 -3.77
N ASN A 176 7.56 -0.28 -4.49
CA ASN A 176 7.59 1.05 -3.90
C ASN A 176 6.19 1.52 -3.46
N TYR A 177 5.15 1.16 -4.22
CA TYR A 177 3.76 1.47 -3.89
C TYR A 177 3.33 0.77 -2.60
N ALA A 178 3.72 -0.48 -2.44
CA ALA A 178 3.50 -1.22 -1.20
C ALA A 178 4.33 -0.67 -0.02
N ALA A 179 5.60 -0.34 -0.26
CA ALA A 179 6.49 0.20 0.77
C ALA A 179 6.04 1.55 1.33
N THR A 180 5.38 2.38 0.50
CA THR A 180 4.87 3.70 0.90
C THR A 180 3.39 3.70 1.32
N SER A 181 2.71 2.54 1.27
CA SER A 181 1.28 2.40 1.58
C SER A 181 0.90 2.47 3.07
N PRO A 182 1.75 2.12 4.06
CA PRO A 182 1.34 2.15 5.46
C PRO A 182 0.87 3.55 5.88
N ARG A 183 -0.38 3.64 6.38
CA ARG A 183 -1.01 4.90 6.82
C ARG A 183 -1.07 6.01 5.76
N THR A 184 -0.93 5.64 4.49
CA THR A 184 -1.02 6.58 3.37
C THR A 184 -2.26 6.26 2.56
N GLN A 185 -3.02 7.28 2.20
CA GLN A 185 -4.16 7.13 1.29
C GLN A 185 -3.69 6.74 -0.11
N THR A 186 -4.55 6.05 -0.86
CA THR A 186 -4.24 5.50 -2.18
C THR A 186 -3.67 6.56 -3.13
N GLU A 187 -4.27 7.73 -3.17
CA GLU A 187 -3.88 8.80 -4.08
C GLU A 187 -2.51 9.41 -3.74
N PRO A 188 -2.22 9.89 -2.51
CA PRO A 188 -0.87 10.30 -2.12
C PRO A 188 0.16 9.18 -2.25
N ASN A 189 -0.24 7.94 -2.05
CA ASN A 189 0.66 6.80 -2.14
C ASN A 189 1.19 6.59 -3.57
N LEU A 190 0.36 6.78 -4.60
CA LEU A 190 0.80 6.70 -6.01
C LEU A 190 1.90 7.74 -6.31
N LYS A 191 1.72 8.99 -5.85
CA LYS A 191 2.74 10.03 -5.95
C LYS A 191 4.04 9.59 -5.26
N ASN A 192 3.93 9.12 -4.02
CA ASN A 192 5.09 8.72 -3.22
C ASN A 192 5.87 7.57 -3.90
N ALA A 193 5.16 6.54 -4.33
CA ALA A 193 5.75 5.39 -5.02
C ALA A 193 6.47 5.79 -6.31
N SER A 194 5.82 6.60 -7.15
CA SER A 194 6.41 7.05 -8.42
C SER A 194 7.64 7.95 -8.20
N LEU A 195 7.60 8.81 -7.17
CA LEU A 195 8.74 9.65 -6.79
C LEU A 195 9.93 8.81 -6.30
N VAL A 196 9.68 7.81 -5.44
CA VAL A 196 10.73 6.88 -4.99
C VAL A 196 11.32 6.13 -6.17
N SER A 197 10.48 5.59 -7.08
CA SER A 197 10.93 4.86 -8.27
C SER A 197 11.81 5.73 -9.18
N ALA A 198 11.39 6.97 -9.44
CA ALA A 198 12.15 7.90 -10.27
C ALA A 198 13.50 8.29 -9.62
N LYS A 199 13.52 8.48 -8.30
CA LYS A 199 14.75 8.78 -7.55
C LYS A 199 15.72 7.60 -7.56
N GLN A 200 15.24 6.39 -7.30
CA GLN A 200 16.07 5.16 -7.38
C GLN A 200 16.63 4.99 -8.80
N LYS A 201 15.81 5.17 -9.83
CA LYS A 201 16.27 5.08 -11.23
C LYS A 201 17.34 6.12 -11.56
N ALA A 202 17.23 7.32 -11.01
CA ALA A 202 18.22 8.39 -11.17
C ALA A 202 19.50 8.20 -10.31
N GLY A 203 19.54 7.19 -9.43
CA GLY A 203 20.64 6.98 -8.50
C GLY A 203 20.72 8.01 -7.38
N ILE A 204 19.58 8.58 -6.98
CA ILE A 204 19.49 9.52 -5.88
C ILE A 204 19.15 8.75 -4.61
N ASP A 205 19.84 9.07 -3.52
CA ASP A 205 19.56 8.49 -2.21
C ASP A 205 18.13 8.82 -1.77
N VAL A 206 17.31 7.80 -1.58
CA VAL A 206 15.90 7.95 -1.19
C VAL A 206 15.77 8.63 0.18
N ARG A 207 16.78 8.52 1.05
CA ARG A 207 16.79 9.22 2.35
C ARG A 207 16.69 10.74 2.22
N GLU A 208 17.07 11.31 1.07
CA GLU A 208 16.93 12.74 0.81
C GLU A 208 15.47 13.20 0.68
N ILE A 209 14.55 12.29 0.37
CA ILE A 209 13.13 12.60 0.15
C ILE A 209 12.20 11.96 1.20
N VAL A 210 12.71 11.13 2.10
CA VAL A 210 11.93 10.49 3.16
C VAL A 210 12.26 11.18 4.49
N GLY A 211 11.38 12.06 4.93
CA GLY A 211 11.62 12.90 6.10
C GLY A 211 10.71 12.64 7.28
N PRO A 212 11.17 12.95 8.51
CA PRO A 212 10.37 12.75 9.73
C PRO A 212 9.23 13.75 9.91
N GLY A 213 9.17 14.79 9.09
CA GLY A 213 8.24 15.92 9.25
C GLY A 213 7.00 15.88 8.35
N GLY A 214 6.81 14.78 7.62
CA GLY A 214 5.67 14.70 6.69
C GLY A 214 5.95 15.26 5.30
N GLU A 215 4.88 15.53 4.55
CA GLU A 215 4.97 16.11 3.22
C GLU A 215 5.51 17.55 3.29
N GLY A 216 6.50 17.83 2.48
CA GLY A 216 7.15 19.14 2.40
C GLY A 216 8.15 19.21 1.26
N ILE A 217 8.95 20.24 1.28
CA ILE A 217 10.07 20.43 0.35
C ILE A 217 11.33 20.51 1.19
N ASN A 218 12.33 19.70 0.86
CA ASN A 218 13.61 19.71 1.57
C ASN A 218 14.47 20.93 1.19
N GLU A 219 15.61 21.13 1.86
CA GLU A 219 16.54 22.24 1.62
C GLU A 219 17.09 22.28 0.19
N LYS A 220 17.09 21.14 -0.53
CA LYS A 220 17.49 21.04 -1.94
C LYS A 220 16.34 21.35 -2.91
N GLY A 221 15.14 21.68 -2.41
CA GLY A 221 13.96 21.96 -3.23
C GLY A 221 13.20 20.69 -3.68
N TYR A 222 13.53 19.50 -3.15
CA TYR A 222 12.87 18.28 -3.55
C TYR A 222 11.60 18.00 -2.73
N PRO A 223 10.53 17.50 -3.38
CA PRO A 223 9.35 17.00 -2.69
C PRO A 223 9.71 15.87 -1.74
N MET A 224 9.15 15.91 -0.53
CA MET A 224 9.34 14.89 0.50
C MET A 224 8.11 14.02 0.65
N ILE A 225 8.32 12.81 1.14
CA ILE A 225 7.29 11.86 1.55
C ILE A 225 7.36 11.62 3.06
N ILE A 226 6.23 11.22 3.64
CA ILE A 226 6.14 10.91 5.07
C ILE A 226 6.99 9.67 5.38
N ASN A 227 7.67 9.70 6.54
CA ASN A 227 8.35 8.54 7.12
C ASN A 227 7.74 8.22 8.48
N GLU A 228 6.66 7.46 8.51
CA GLU A 228 5.96 7.08 9.73
C GLU A 228 6.83 6.19 10.62
N GLY A 229 7.47 6.82 11.62
CA GLY A 229 8.31 6.12 12.59
C GLY A 229 9.48 5.33 12.00
N GLY A 230 9.97 5.72 10.81
CA GLY A 230 11.03 5.00 10.09
C GLY A 230 10.54 3.82 9.24
N LEU A 231 9.25 3.50 9.26
CA LEU A 231 8.71 2.31 8.59
C LEU A 231 8.82 2.41 7.06
N HIS A 232 8.47 3.54 6.47
CA HIS A 232 8.53 3.71 5.02
C HIS A 232 9.95 3.54 4.49
N LEU A 233 10.92 4.20 5.13
CA LEU A 233 12.31 4.10 4.72
C LEU A 233 12.84 2.66 4.81
N LYS A 234 12.47 1.92 5.89
CA LYS A 234 12.80 0.51 6.02
C LYS A 234 12.20 -0.32 4.89
N LEU A 235 10.89 -0.17 4.61
CA LEU A 235 10.21 -0.94 3.57
C LEU A 235 10.73 -0.61 2.17
N ILE A 236 11.08 0.65 1.89
CA ILE A 236 11.71 1.05 0.63
C ILE A 236 13.09 0.40 0.50
N GLY A 237 13.85 0.31 1.59
CA GLY A 237 15.12 -0.42 1.61
C GLY A 237 14.96 -1.91 1.33
N ASP A 238 13.99 -2.55 1.99
CA ASP A 238 13.64 -3.95 1.74
C ASP A 238 13.23 -4.17 0.27
N ALA A 239 12.37 -3.29 -0.27
CA ALA A 239 11.88 -3.34 -1.65
C ALA A 239 12.99 -3.17 -2.71
N ALA A 240 14.01 -2.35 -2.42
CA ALA A 240 15.14 -2.13 -3.31
C ALA A 240 16.19 -3.27 -3.25
N GLY A 241 16.18 -4.05 -2.17
CA GLY A 241 17.05 -5.22 -1.97
C GLY A 241 16.37 -6.52 -2.37
N ASP A 242 16.19 -7.41 -1.39
CA ASP A 242 15.65 -8.76 -1.60
C ASP A 242 14.12 -8.79 -1.74
N GLY A 243 13.45 -7.66 -1.60
CA GLY A 243 12.00 -7.54 -1.56
C GLY A 243 11.43 -7.43 -0.14
N ILE A 244 10.13 -7.17 -0.06
CA ILE A 244 9.45 -7.04 1.25
C ILE A 244 9.18 -8.44 1.82
N ASP A 245 9.73 -8.72 3.00
CA ASP A 245 9.55 -10.01 3.66
C ASP A 245 8.10 -10.18 4.14
N PHE A 246 7.43 -11.19 3.58
CA PHE A 246 6.06 -11.55 3.94
C PHE A 246 5.89 -11.92 5.42
N ASN A 247 6.84 -12.62 6.01
CA ASN A 247 6.74 -13.06 7.41
C ASN A 247 6.78 -11.89 8.40
N VAL A 248 7.41 -10.78 8.01
CA VAL A 248 7.53 -9.57 8.83
C VAL A 248 6.43 -8.56 8.48
N ASN A 249 6.18 -8.38 7.19
CA ASN A 249 5.29 -7.36 6.65
C ASN A 249 4.31 -7.95 5.61
N PRO A 250 3.38 -8.84 6.01
CA PRO A 250 2.53 -9.60 5.09
C PRO A 250 1.64 -8.69 4.21
N LYS A 251 1.05 -7.64 4.78
CA LYS A 251 0.21 -6.72 4.02
C LYS A 251 0.98 -6.01 2.90
N PRO A 252 2.10 -5.30 3.14
CA PRO A 252 2.87 -4.70 2.05
C PRO A 252 3.40 -5.72 1.05
N ALA A 253 3.87 -6.89 1.50
CA ALA A 253 4.37 -7.93 0.61
C ALA A 253 3.29 -8.43 -0.35
N THR A 254 2.10 -8.79 0.17
CA THR A 254 0.99 -9.25 -0.67
C THR A 254 0.46 -8.13 -1.56
N PHE A 255 0.41 -6.89 -1.05
CA PHE A 255 -0.03 -5.74 -1.86
C PHE A 255 0.90 -5.51 -3.05
N ALA A 256 2.22 -5.63 -2.87
CA ALA A 256 3.17 -5.54 -3.97
C ALA A 256 2.94 -6.63 -5.02
N GLU A 257 2.73 -7.88 -4.59
CA GLU A 257 2.44 -8.99 -5.49
C GLU A 257 1.12 -8.78 -6.25
N ASN A 258 0.04 -8.36 -5.56
CA ASN A 258 -1.25 -8.11 -6.21
C ASN A 258 -1.13 -6.98 -7.27
N VAL A 259 -0.48 -5.86 -6.95
CA VAL A 259 -0.23 -4.77 -7.92
C VAL A 259 0.66 -5.21 -9.07
N ASN A 260 1.55 -6.17 -8.84
CA ASN A 260 2.37 -6.78 -9.89
C ASN A 260 1.64 -7.87 -10.70
N GLY A 261 0.31 -8.05 -10.47
CA GLY A 261 -0.55 -8.95 -11.23
C GLY A 261 -0.70 -10.37 -10.65
N ASN A 262 -0.07 -10.69 -9.52
CA ASN A 262 -0.28 -11.96 -8.83
C ASN A 262 -1.55 -11.85 -7.94
N LEU A 263 -2.66 -12.37 -8.42
CA LEU A 263 -3.98 -12.28 -7.77
C LEU A 263 -4.28 -13.44 -6.81
N ALA A 264 -3.39 -14.42 -6.68
CA ALA A 264 -3.55 -15.57 -5.79
C ALA A 264 -3.42 -15.21 -4.30
N GLY A 265 -2.83 -14.06 -3.97
CA GLY A 265 -2.72 -13.54 -2.62
C GLY A 265 -3.86 -12.62 -2.23
N VAL A 266 -4.07 -12.43 -0.93
CA VAL A 266 -5.07 -11.49 -0.38
C VAL A 266 -4.37 -10.39 0.40
N THR A 267 -4.54 -9.14 0.01
CA THR A 267 -4.08 -7.99 0.78
C THR A 267 -5.03 -7.73 1.96
N VAL A 268 -4.73 -8.34 3.11
CA VAL A 268 -5.54 -8.15 4.32
C VAL A 268 -5.25 -6.76 4.91
N ASP A 269 -6.10 -5.82 4.62
CA ASP A 269 -6.04 -4.45 5.13
C ASP A 269 -7.13 -4.19 6.19
N THR A 270 -7.22 -2.98 6.67
CA THR A 270 -8.21 -2.55 7.66
C THR A 270 -9.65 -2.79 7.19
N HIS A 271 -9.94 -2.57 5.89
CA HIS A 271 -11.29 -2.76 5.35
C HIS A 271 -11.62 -4.24 5.23
N ALA A 272 -10.66 -5.07 4.84
CA ALA A 272 -10.82 -6.52 4.81
C ALA A 272 -11.11 -7.09 6.20
N ILE A 273 -10.38 -6.64 7.23
CA ILE A 273 -10.63 -7.04 8.62
C ILE A 273 -12.02 -6.61 9.07
N ARG A 274 -12.41 -5.37 8.80
CA ARG A 274 -13.72 -4.82 9.17
C ARG A 274 -14.87 -5.56 8.52
N ALA A 275 -14.75 -5.93 7.24
CA ALA A 275 -15.79 -6.68 6.53
C ALA A 275 -16.01 -8.07 7.13
N VAL A 276 -14.93 -8.78 7.46
CA VAL A 276 -14.99 -10.09 8.13
C VAL A 276 -15.66 -9.99 9.50
N LEU A 277 -15.27 -9.00 10.32
CA LEU A 277 -15.84 -8.84 11.66
C LEU A 277 -17.29 -8.34 11.62
N ASP A 278 -17.67 -7.52 10.63
CA ASP A 278 -19.05 -7.13 10.40
C ASP A 278 -19.92 -8.34 10.03
N ALA A 279 -19.43 -9.20 9.12
CA ALA A 279 -20.11 -10.45 8.79
C ALA A 279 -20.22 -11.39 9.98
N MET A 280 -19.16 -11.51 10.79
CA MET A 280 -19.17 -12.30 12.02
C MET A 280 -20.26 -11.83 13.00
N ASN A 281 -20.37 -10.53 13.23
CA ASN A 281 -21.40 -9.97 14.11
C ASN A 281 -22.81 -10.06 13.53
N GLU A 282 -22.98 -10.02 12.21
CA GLU A 282 -24.28 -10.25 11.55
C GLU A 282 -24.77 -11.69 11.74
N ILE A 283 -23.86 -12.67 11.64
CA ILE A 283 -24.17 -14.08 11.82
C ILE A 283 -24.58 -14.38 13.26
N GLU A 284 -23.82 -13.84 14.21
CA GLU A 284 -24.00 -14.09 15.65
C GLU A 284 -23.56 -12.85 16.45
N PRO A 285 -24.53 -11.95 16.77
CA PRO A 285 -24.24 -10.75 17.57
C PRO A 285 -23.56 -11.12 18.90
N GLY A 286 -22.42 -10.50 19.17
CA GLY A 286 -21.63 -10.78 20.38
C GLY A 286 -20.51 -11.82 20.18
N SER A 287 -20.38 -12.42 19.01
CA SER A 287 -19.35 -13.41 18.72
C SER A 287 -17.96 -12.82 18.47
N ILE A 288 -17.84 -11.51 18.18
CA ILE A 288 -16.53 -10.88 17.93
C ILE A 288 -15.71 -10.92 19.21
N PRO A 289 -14.50 -11.52 19.18
CA PRO A 289 -13.58 -11.46 20.32
C PRO A 289 -13.28 -10.00 20.72
N ILE A 290 -13.36 -9.71 22.00
CA ILE A 290 -13.28 -8.35 22.53
C ILE A 290 -11.96 -7.64 22.19
N GLU A 291 -10.91 -8.40 21.94
CA GLU A 291 -9.59 -7.92 21.55
C GLU A 291 -9.56 -7.27 20.16
N PHE A 292 -10.54 -7.58 19.29
CA PHE A 292 -10.73 -6.89 18.03
C PHE A 292 -11.48 -5.58 18.16
N ILE A 293 -12.16 -5.37 19.28
CA ILE A 293 -12.85 -4.11 19.55
C ILE A 293 -11.84 -3.08 20.08
N GLY A 294 -11.73 -1.97 19.37
CA GLY A 294 -10.75 -0.93 19.68
C GLY A 294 -11.21 0.47 19.34
N GLY A 295 -10.27 1.40 19.34
CA GLY A 295 -10.47 2.80 18.99
C GLY A 295 -9.14 3.54 18.95
N LYS A 296 -9.15 4.79 18.52
CA LYS A 296 -7.95 5.62 18.35
C LYS A 296 -7.12 5.82 19.63
N THR A 297 -7.75 5.74 20.79
CA THR A 297 -7.11 5.89 22.11
C THR A 297 -7.52 4.75 23.04
N ALA A 298 -6.76 4.55 24.12
CA ALA A 298 -7.10 3.56 25.14
C ALA A 298 -8.47 3.85 25.81
N ALA A 299 -8.84 5.11 25.97
CA ALA A 299 -10.13 5.51 26.52
C ALA A 299 -11.28 5.13 25.59
N ILE A 300 -11.15 5.46 24.28
CA ILE A 300 -12.13 5.09 23.24
C ILE A 300 -12.22 3.57 23.12
N THR A 301 -11.11 2.86 23.20
CA THR A 301 -11.10 1.39 23.18
C THR A 301 -11.94 0.82 24.32
N LYS A 302 -11.73 1.29 25.56
CA LYS A 302 -12.54 0.85 26.72
C LYS A 302 -14.03 1.18 26.55
N GLN A 303 -14.35 2.36 26.04
CA GLN A 303 -15.73 2.76 25.77
C GLN A 303 -16.39 1.86 24.72
N ASN A 304 -15.73 1.61 23.59
CA ASN A 304 -16.22 0.75 22.53
C ASN A 304 -16.40 -0.69 23.00
N GLN A 305 -15.46 -1.23 23.79
CA GLN A 305 -15.58 -2.55 24.38
C GLN A 305 -16.77 -2.64 25.34
N ALA A 306 -16.95 -1.66 26.22
CA ALA A 306 -18.09 -1.61 27.15
C ALA A 306 -19.43 -1.50 26.39
N LYS A 307 -19.48 -0.67 25.35
CA LYS A 307 -20.66 -0.53 24.48
C LYS A 307 -21.01 -1.84 23.78
N TYR A 308 -20.03 -2.50 23.18
CA TYR A 308 -20.21 -3.78 22.48
C TYR A 308 -20.69 -4.88 23.43
N LEU A 309 -20.11 -4.98 24.62
CA LEU A 309 -20.52 -5.97 25.64
C LEU A 309 -21.94 -5.74 26.15
N ALA A 310 -22.36 -4.47 26.24
CA ALA A 310 -23.73 -4.12 26.69
C ALA A 310 -24.76 -4.34 25.58
N ASP A 311 -24.40 -4.05 24.33
CA ASP A 311 -25.26 -4.18 23.16
C ASP A 311 -24.45 -4.53 21.92
N PRO A 312 -24.26 -5.82 21.58
CA PRO A 312 -23.55 -6.25 20.39
C PRO A 312 -24.14 -5.73 19.08
N SER A 313 -25.45 -5.40 19.03
CA SER A 313 -26.09 -4.84 17.85
C SER A 313 -25.60 -3.41 17.54
N SER A 314 -24.99 -2.74 18.53
CA SER A 314 -24.35 -1.43 18.38
C SER A 314 -23.00 -1.46 17.68
N PHE A 315 -22.51 -2.65 17.28
CA PHE A 315 -21.23 -2.79 16.59
C PHE A 315 -21.19 -1.97 15.30
N ASN A 316 -20.08 -1.24 15.13
CA ASN A 316 -19.81 -0.46 13.94
C ASN A 316 -18.36 -0.72 13.51
N ALA A 317 -18.19 -1.49 12.46
CA ALA A 317 -16.89 -1.93 12.00
C ALA A 317 -15.95 -0.76 11.65
N ALA A 318 -16.48 0.33 11.08
CA ALA A 318 -15.67 1.50 10.70
C ALA A 318 -14.99 2.18 11.90
N ASN A 319 -15.65 2.18 13.07
CA ASN A 319 -15.24 2.96 14.24
C ASN A 319 -14.75 2.11 15.42
N MET A 320 -15.07 0.81 15.43
CA MET A 320 -14.86 -0.04 16.60
C MET A 320 -13.84 -1.16 16.38
N VAL A 321 -13.29 -1.31 15.17
CA VAL A 321 -12.34 -2.38 14.89
C VAL A 321 -10.90 -1.91 15.10
N LYS A 322 -10.15 -2.72 15.86
CA LYS A 322 -8.71 -2.61 15.98
C LYS A 322 -8.07 -3.39 14.83
N ASP A 323 -7.35 -2.69 13.97
CA ASP A 323 -6.73 -3.23 12.74
C ASP A 323 -5.36 -3.92 12.95
N THR A 324 -4.94 -4.08 14.21
CA THR A 324 -3.70 -4.76 14.55
C THR A 324 -3.92 -6.27 14.65
N LEU A 325 -3.38 -7.01 13.70
CA LEU A 325 -3.41 -8.46 13.69
C LEU A 325 -2.31 -9.05 14.58
N GLY A 326 -2.64 -10.15 15.23
CA GLY A 326 -1.71 -10.88 16.11
C GLY A 326 -0.79 -11.80 15.33
N SER A 327 0.45 -11.86 15.77
CA SER A 327 1.43 -12.88 15.37
C SER A 327 1.72 -13.81 16.55
N GLN A 328 2.09 -15.05 16.25
CA GLN A 328 2.52 -16.01 17.25
C GLN A 328 3.93 -16.51 16.89
N LYS A 329 4.69 -16.89 17.92
CA LYS A 329 6.00 -17.52 17.71
C LYS A 329 5.84 -19.03 17.69
N ILE A 330 6.33 -19.65 16.63
CA ILE A 330 6.43 -21.11 16.50
C ILE A 330 7.92 -21.43 16.29
N ASP A 331 8.48 -22.21 17.18
CA ASP A 331 9.91 -22.56 17.15
C ASP A 331 10.84 -21.33 17.02
N GLY A 332 10.48 -20.21 17.70
CA GLY A 332 11.22 -18.95 17.68
C GLY A 332 10.93 -18.04 16.49
N VAL A 333 10.24 -18.51 15.48
CA VAL A 333 9.86 -17.71 14.28
C VAL A 333 8.50 -17.05 14.51
N SER A 334 8.42 -15.72 14.27
CA SER A 334 7.15 -15.01 14.30
C SER A 334 6.31 -15.37 13.10
N MET A 335 5.10 -15.86 13.31
CA MET A 335 4.14 -16.23 12.26
C MET A 335 2.92 -15.33 12.35
N GLN A 336 2.51 -14.77 11.22
CA GLN A 336 1.35 -13.89 11.09
C GLN A 336 0.04 -14.72 11.01
N THR A 337 -0.27 -15.43 12.11
CA THR A 337 -1.35 -16.43 12.14
C THR A 337 -2.72 -15.84 11.85
N GLU A 338 -3.03 -14.66 12.38
CA GLU A 338 -4.32 -14.01 12.12
C GLU A 338 -4.42 -13.52 10.69
N TYR A 339 -3.34 -12.94 10.13
CA TYR A 339 -3.32 -12.57 8.71
C TYR A 339 -3.65 -13.77 7.80
N ALA A 340 -3.10 -14.94 8.13
CA ALA A 340 -3.38 -16.18 7.43
C ALA A 340 -4.87 -16.54 7.45
N ILE A 341 -5.51 -16.47 8.63
CA ILE A 341 -6.93 -16.80 8.78
C ILE A 341 -7.81 -15.85 7.96
N PHE A 342 -7.56 -14.54 8.03
CA PHE A 342 -8.29 -13.57 7.21
C PHE A 342 -8.08 -13.83 5.71
N SER A 343 -6.84 -14.12 5.29
CA SER A 343 -6.54 -14.47 3.90
C SER A 343 -7.30 -15.72 3.46
N ASP A 344 -7.36 -16.78 4.28
CA ASP A 344 -8.07 -18.02 3.96
C ASP A 344 -9.58 -17.80 3.85
N ILE A 345 -10.19 -16.94 4.69
CA ILE A 345 -11.59 -16.56 4.55
C ILE A 345 -11.85 -15.96 3.16
N TYR A 346 -11.00 -15.03 2.68
CA TYR A 346 -11.16 -14.45 1.34
C TYR A 346 -10.90 -15.45 0.20
N LYS A 347 -10.00 -16.42 0.37
CA LYS A 347 -9.85 -17.52 -0.58
C LYS A 347 -11.11 -18.36 -0.67
N MET A 348 -11.76 -18.65 0.46
CA MET A 348 -13.07 -19.34 0.47
C MET A 348 -14.16 -18.50 -0.21
N VAL A 349 -14.17 -17.16 -0.02
CA VAL A 349 -15.06 -16.28 -0.77
C VAL A 349 -14.81 -16.40 -2.26
N ALA A 350 -13.54 -16.35 -2.68
CA ALA A 350 -13.13 -16.45 -4.09
C ALA A 350 -13.61 -17.75 -4.73
N GLU A 351 -13.41 -18.88 -4.06
CA GLU A 351 -13.90 -20.20 -4.49
C GLU A 351 -15.43 -20.22 -4.65
N LYS A 352 -16.18 -19.62 -3.69
CA LYS A 352 -17.65 -19.60 -3.70
C LYS A 352 -18.24 -18.75 -4.83
N ILE A 353 -17.53 -17.71 -5.29
CA ILE A 353 -18.02 -16.80 -6.34
C ILE A 353 -17.27 -16.96 -7.67
N GLY A 354 -16.27 -17.85 -7.75
CA GLY A 354 -15.56 -18.18 -8.99
C GLY A 354 -14.62 -17.08 -9.49
N VAL A 355 -13.94 -16.38 -8.60
CA VAL A 355 -12.97 -15.30 -8.93
C VAL A 355 -11.61 -15.56 -8.27
N GLN A 356 -10.60 -14.72 -8.56
CA GLN A 356 -9.32 -14.79 -7.88
C GLN A 356 -9.39 -14.22 -6.44
N PRO A 357 -8.53 -14.67 -5.50
CA PRO A 357 -8.55 -14.19 -4.11
C PRO A 357 -8.42 -12.67 -3.94
N ALA A 358 -7.56 -12.00 -4.71
CA ALA A 358 -7.44 -10.55 -4.70
C ALA A 358 -8.70 -9.84 -5.21
N GLU A 359 -9.38 -10.43 -6.20
CA GLU A 359 -10.65 -9.92 -6.72
C GLU A 359 -11.77 -10.07 -5.68
N ALA A 360 -11.84 -11.22 -4.99
CA ALA A 360 -12.80 -11.41 -3.91
C ALA A 360 -12.64 -10.35 -2.80
N GLN A 361 -11.41 -9.98 -2.49
CA GLN A 361 -11.12 -8.92 -1.52
C GLN A 361 -11.57 -7.53 -2.04
N SER A 362 -11.29 -7.18 -3.30
CA SER A 362 -11.73 -5.89 -3.87
C SER A 362 -13.26 -5.82 -4.04
N LEU A 363 -13.92 -6.89 -4.45
CA LEU A 363 -15.38 -6.98 -4.47
C LEU A 363 -15.99 -6.80 -3.08
N SER A 364 -15.39 -7.41 -2.05
CA SER A 364 -15.83 -7.24 -0.67
C SER A 364 -15.62 -5.81 -0.16
N TRP A 365 -14.57 -5.12 -0.58
CA TRP A 365 -14.39 -3.70 -0.30
C TRP A 365 -15.58 -2.89 -0.75
N PHE A 366 -15.98 -3.07 -2.00
CA PHE A 366 -17.09 -2.34 -2.59
C PHE A 366 -18.42 -2.70 -1.91
N ALA A 367 -18.69 -3.99 -1.77
CA ALA A 367 -19.92 -4.51 -1.17
C ALA A 367 -20.13 -4.04 0.29
N ASN A 368 -19.04 -3.82 1.02
CA ASN A 368 -19.09 -3.42 2.44
C ASN A 368 -18.69 -1.94 2.67
N GLY A 369 -18.55 -1.12 1.61
CA GLY A 369 -17.95 0.21 1.68
C GLY A 369 -18.44 1.08 2.83
N ASN A 370 -19.76 1.29 2.95
CA ASN A 370 -20.35 2.09 4.02
C ASN A 370 -20.14 1.50 5.42
N LYS A 371 -20.11 0.18 5.54
CA LYS A 371 -19.92 -0.53 6.82
C LYS A 371 -18.46 -0.50 7.28
N THR A 372 -17.52 -0.46 6.35
CA THR A 372 -16.08 -0.47 6.63
C THR A 372 -15.45 0.92 6.65
N GLY A 373 -16.21 1.96 6.32
CA GLY A 373 -15.75 3.34 6.27
C GLY A 373 -15.16 3.75 4.92
N LEU A 374 -15.43 3.01 3.86
CA LEU A 374 -15.06 3.36 2.49
C LEU A 374 -16.19 4.23 1.89
N GLY A 375 -15.92 5.50 1.57
CA GLY A 375 -16.95 6.49 1.21
C GLY A 375 -17.47 6.40 -0.24
N SER A 376 -16.78 5.73 -1.16
CA SER A 376 -17.15 5.62 -2.58
C SER A 376 -16.48 4.41 -3.23
N ALA A 377 -16.97 4.02 -4.42
CA ALA A 377 -16.36 2.96 -5.22
C ALA A 377 -14.91 3.33 -5.58
N PRO A 378 -13.93 2.51 -5.24
CA PRO A 378 -12.54 2.77 -5.60
C PRO A 378 -12.40 2.70 -7.13
N LYS A 379 -11.59 3.58 -7.70
CA LYS A 379 -11.06 3.41 -9.06
C LYS A 379 -10.05 2.27 -9.05
N THR A 380 -9.90 1.58 -10.17
CA THR A 380 -8.81 0.61 -10.35
C THR A 380 -7.45 1.31 -10.26
N ILE A 381 -6.39 0.55 -10.00
CA ILE A 381 -5.02 1.10 -9.99
C ILE A 381 -4.67 1.73 -11.35
N VAL A 382 -5.14 1.13 -12.44
CA VAL A 382 -4.92 1.67 -13.80
C VAL A 382 -5.61 3.02 -13.96
N GLU A 383 -6.87 3.16 -13.54
CA GLU A 383 -7.60 4.44 -13.60
C GLU A 383 -6.97 5.51 -12.71
N LEU A 384 -6.49 5.13 -11.53
CA LEU A 384 -5.78 6.05 -10.63
C LEU A 384 -4.44 6.53 -11.22
N ILE A 385 -3.72 5.64 -11.90
CA ILE A 385 -2.49 5.99 -12.63
C ILE A 385 -2.83 6.89 -13.81
N GLU A 386 -3.91 6.61 -14.55
CA GLU A 386 -4.34 7.42 -15.68
C GLU A 386 -4.67 8.85 -15.28
N ASP A 387 -5.44 9.06 -14.22
CA ASP A 387 -5.74 10.37 -13.70
C ASP A 387 -4.46 11.20 -13.42
N ARG A 388 -3.45 10.54 -12.88
CA ARG A 388 -2.17 11.20 -12.58
C ARG A 388 -1.33 11.46 -13.81
N ILE A 389 -1.37 10.58 -14.79
CA ILE A 389 -0.75 10.80 -16.09
C ILE A 389 -1.38 12.02 -16.75
N ASP A 390 -2.70 12.14 -16.72
CA ASP A 390 -3.42 13.27 -17.28
C ASP A 390 -3.01 14.60 -16.62
N VAL A 391 -3.02 14.66 -15.29
CA VAL A 391 -2.57 15.85 -14.55
C VAL A 391 -1.10 16.16 -14.82
N THR A 392 -0.24 15.15 -14.85
CA THR A 392 1.19 15.32 -15.12
C THR A 392 1.41 15.84 -16.54
N ALA A 393 0.68 15.33 -17.51
CA ALA A 393 0.72 15.77 -18.91
C ALA A 393 0.32 17.24 -19.06
N GLN A 394 -0.78 17.64 -18.42
CA GLN A 394 -1.22 19.05 -18.39
C GLN A 394 -0.17 19.98 -17.80
N LEU A 395 0.41 19.60 -16.66
CA LEU A 395 1.40 20.42 -15.96
C LEU A 395 2.75 20.53 -16.68
N LEU A 396 3.12 19.51 -17.44
CA LEU A 396 4.37 19.49 -18.21
C LEU A 396 4.21 19.96 -19.66
N GLY A 397 2.97 20.19 -20.13
CA GLY A 397 2.70 20.50 -21.54
C GLY A 397 3.07 19.36 -22.49
N GLN A 398 2.89 18.10 -22.05
CA GLN A 398 3.21 16.88 -22.79
C GLN A 398 1.94 16.09 -23.10
N THR A 399 2.01 15.13 -24.01
CA THR A 399 0.92 14.19 -24.23
C THR A 399 0.88 13.13 -23.12
N LYS A 400 -0.31 12.54 -22.89
CA LYS A 400 -0.44 11.44 -21.93
C LYS A 400 0.46 10.25 -22.28
N ASP A 401 0.59 9.93 -23.57
CA ASP A 401 1.45 8.84 -24.04
C ASP A 401 2.93 9.09 -23.76
N GLU A 402 3.41 10.32 -23.92
CA GLU A 402 4.79 10.69 -23.56
C GLU A 402 5.03 10.55 -22.06
N VAL A 403 4.12 11.06 -21.23
CA VAL A 403 4.23 10.95 -19.77
C VAL A 403 4.17 9.50 -19.33
N PHE A 404 3.21 8.72 -19.87
CA PHE A 404 3.10 7.29 -19.54
C PHE A 404 4.36 6.51 -19.93
N LYS A 405 4.89 6.72 -21.13
CA LYS A 405 6.14 6.09 -21.57
C LYS A 405 7.29 6.38 -20.61
N LYS A 406 7.43 7.64 -20.17
CA LYS A 406 8.47 8.06 -19.22
C LYS A 406 8.26 7.50 -17.82
N PHE A 407 7.01 7.42 -17.36
CA PHE A 407 6.65 6.75 -16.11
C PHE A 407 7.03 5.27 -16.15
N MET A 408 6.66 4.55 -17.22
CA MET A 408 7.00 3.15 -17.42
C MET A 408 8.50 2.90 -17.66
N GLN A 409 9.27 3.93 -17.97
CA GLN A 409 10.73 3.92 -17.97
C GLN A 409 11.34 4.30 -16.62
N GLY A 410 10.51 4.63 -15.63
CA GLY A 410 10.94 5.08 -14.29
C GLY A 410 11.66 6.43 -14.30
N SER A 411 11.48 7.25 -15.35
CA SER A 411 12.21 8.52 -15.49
C SER A 411 11.41 9.75 -15.02
N VAL A 412 10.08 9.63 -14.89
CA VAL A 412 9.20 10.72 -14.47
C VAL A 412 8.27 10.24 -13.35
N PRO A 413 8.23 10.92 -12.18
CA PRO A 413 7.22 10.68 -11.17
C PRO A 413 5.86 11.25 -11.59
N LEU A 414 4.79 10.68 -11.05
CA LEU A 414 3.42 11.16 -11.25
C LEU A 414 3.10 12.29 -10.25
N LEU A 415 2.46 13.35 -10.73
CA LEU A 415 2.15 14.52 -9.92
C LEU A 415 0.86 14.36 -9.10
N SER A 416 0.70 15.16 -8.04
CA SER A 416 -0.49 15.13 -7.19
C SER A 416 -1.72 15.70 -7.90
N ILE A 417 -2.88 15.08 -7.66
CA ILE A 417 -4.18 15.54 -8.15
C ILE A 417 -4.76 16.57 -7.16
N GLY A 418 -5.58 17.47 -7.64
CA GLY A 418 -6.34 18.39 -6.80
C GLY A 418 -7.43 17.70 -5.97
N GLY A 419 -7.84 18.34 -4.89
CA GLY A 419 -8.60 17.79 -3.77
C GLY A 419 -10.05 17.31 -3.99
N GLY A 420 -10.41 16.87 -5.18
CA GLY A 420 -11.72 16.24 -5.40
C GLY A 420 -11.82 14.79 -4.94
N MET A 421 -10.69 14.08 -4.81
CA MET A 421 -10.65 12.66 -4.42
C MET A 421 -10.16 12.41 -2.98
N ALA A 422 -9.74 13.43 -2.24
CA ALA A 422 -9.38 13.30 -0.82
C ALA A 422 -10.56 12.88 0.08
N LEU A 423 -11.78 12.80 -0.47
CA LEU A 423 -12.98 12.39 0.27
C LEU A 423 -13.20 10.87 0.31
N MET A 424 -12.34 10.08 -0.33
CA MET A 424 -12.55 8.63 -0.40
C MET A 424 -12.19 7.87 0.88
N GLU A 425 -11.41 8.45 1.78
CA GLU A 425 -10.98 7.77 3.02
C GLU A 425 -11.09 8.64 4.27
N THR A 426 -11.60 9.84 4.18
CA THR A 426 -11.84 10.64 5.37
C THR A 426 -13.13 10.23 6.05
N GLY A 427 -13.06 9.13 6.80
CA GLY A 427 -13.79 9.08 8.06
C GLY A 427 -13.21 10.13 9.02
N THR A 428 -13.03 11.37 8.58
CA THR A 428 -12.84 12.49 9.47
C THR A 428 -14.15 12.68 10.17
N MET A 429 -14.22 12.18 11.41
CA MET A 429 -15.18 12.67 12.37
C MET A 429 -15.12 14.20 12.34
N GLN A 430 -16.21 14.83 11.89
CA GLN A 430 -16.55 16.12 12.44
C GLN A 430 -16.60 15.92 13.95
N ASP A 431 -15.70 16.58 14.66
CA ASP A 431 -15.86 16.83 16.07
C ASP A 431 -17.18 17.60 16.21
N SER A 432 -18.25 16.86 16.48
CA SER A 432 -19.42 17.47 17.08
C SER A 432 -18.98 17.86 18.50
N GLU A 433 -18.51 19.08 18.65
CA GLU A 433 -18.57 19.76 19.94
C GLU A 433 -20.01 19.70 20.39
N ALA A 434 -20.30 18.75 21.28
CA ALA A 434 -21.51 18.75 22.06
C ALA A 434 -21.25 19.64 23.27
N ASN A 435 -21.98 20.74 23.32
CA ASN A 435 -22.24 21.50 24.55
C ASN A 435 -22.71 20.61 25.71
#